data_0f0167309bff26796c63604a5e08dfe3
#
_entry.id   0f0167309bff26796c63604a5e08dfe3
#
_cell.length_a   1.000
_cell.length_b   1.000
_cell.length_c   1.000
_cell.angle_alpha   90.00
_cell.angle_beta   90.00
_cell.angle_gamma   90.00
#
_symmetry.space_group_name_H-M   'P 1'
#
loop_
_entity.id
_entity.type
_entity.pdbx_description
1 polymer ?
#
loop_
_entity_poly.entity_id
_entity_poly.type
_entity_poly.pdbx_seq_one_letter_code
_entity_poly.pdbx_strand_id
1 'polypeptide(L)'
;MKKEEKNQVVEALADQLTNNNNFYIADISELNAEDTSALRRLCFKREVTLTVVKNTLLKKAMEQTDKDLEALYDILKGPTSIMFAEAGNAPAKLIKEFRKTSERPILKGAYIEEMTYIGDEQLDF
;
A
#
# COMPACT_ATOMS: atom_id res chain seq x y z
N MET A 1 -15.95 14.50 -2.52
CA MET A 1 -16.36 13.21 -3.11
C MET A 1 -17.78 12.87 -2.69
N LYS A 2 -18.63 12.53 -3.64
CA LYS A 2 -20.02 12.15 -3.36
C LYS A 2 -20.07 10.76 -2.72
N LYS A 3 -21.14 10.47 -1.98
CA LYS A 3 -21.30 9.19 -1.29
C LYS A 3 -21.21 8.00 -2.24
N GLU A 4 -21.81 8.10 -3.43
CA GLU A 4 -21.75 7.03 -4.43
C GLU A 4 -20.34 6.78 -4.93
N GLU A 5 -19.57 7.87 -5.15
CA GLU A 5 -18.17 7.76 -5.56
C GLU A 5 -17.32 7.10 -4.49
N LYS A 6 -17.56 7.45 -3.22
CA LYS A 6 -16.87 6.81 -2.09
C LYS A 6 -17.16 5.32 -2.03
N ASN A 7 -18.43 4.94 -2.23
CA ASN A 7 -18.82 3.52 -2.22
C ASN A 7 -18.14 2.76 -3.36
N GLN A 8 -18.03 3.37 -4.54
CA GLN A 8 -17.35 2.76 -5.68
C GLN A 8 -15.87 2.55 -5.40
N VAL A 9 -15.22 3.51 -4.75
CA VAL A 9 -13.80 3.39 -4.36
C VAL A 9 -13.63 2.25 -3.35
N VAL A 10 -14.51 2.18 -2.34
CA VAL A 10 -14.47 1.12 -1.33
C VAL A 10 -14.65 -0.25 -1.97
N GLU A 11 -15.61 -0.41 -2.88
CA GLU A 11 -15.85 -1.68 -3.56
C GLU A 11 -14.65 -2.09 -4.41
N ALA A 12 -14.05 -1.15 -5.15
CA ALA A 12 -12.88 -1.42 -5.96
C ALA A 12 -11.68 -1.84 -5.11
N LEU A 13 -11.47 -1.15 -3.98
CA LEU A 13 -10.40 -1.51 -3.04
C LEU A 13 -10.64 -2.89 -2.41
N ALA A 14 -11.88 -3.18 -2.02
CA ALA A 14 -12.23 -4.47 -1.44
C ALA A 14 -11.96 -5.60 -2.43
N ASP A 15 -12.29 -5.41 -3.71
CA ASP A 15 -12.00 -6.38 -4.75
C ASP A 15 -10.50 -6.60 -4.93
N GLN A 16 -9.72 -5.51 -4.92
CA GLN A 16 -8.27 -5.62 -5.00
C GLN A 16 -7.67 -6.35 -3.81
N LEU A 17 -8.15 -6.04 -2.60
CA LEU A 17 -7.70 -6.71 -1.38
C LEU A 17 -8.04 -8.21 -1.40
N THR A 18 -9.21 -8.55 -1.90
CA THR A 18 -9.67 -9.94 -1.99
C THR A 18 -8.85 -10.73 -3.02
N ASN A 19 -8.56 -10.11 -4.16
CA ASN A 19 -7.90 -10.78 -5.28
C ASN A 19 -6.37 -10.80 -5.18
N ASN A 20 -5.79 -10.08 -4.24
CA ASN A 20 -4.33 -10.05 -4.04
C ASN A 20 -3.97 -10.64 -2.68
N ASN A 21 -3.08 -11.61 -2.70
CA ASN A 21 -2.59 -12.24 -1.46
C ASN A 21 -1.51 -11.42 -0.77
N ASN A 22 -0.98 -10.42 -1.44
CA ASN A 22 0.12 -9.61 -0.94
C ASN A 22 -0.15 -8.14 -1.21
N PHE A 23 -0.05 -7.31 -0.17
CA PHE A 23 -0.09 -5.86 -0.36
C PHE A 23 0.71 -5.17 0.73
N TYR A 24 1.18 -3.96 0.41
CA TYR A 24 1.97 -3.14 1.32
C TYR A 24 1.29 -1.80 1.51
N ILE A 25 1.36 -1.26 2.72
CA ILE A 25 0.85 0.06 3.06
C ILE A 25 2.06 0.93 3.38
N ALA A 26 2.21 2.03 2.64
CA ALA A 26 3.40 2.86 2.71
C ALA A 26 3.06 4.35 2.77
N ASP A 27 4.05 5.14 3.20
CA ASP A 27 3.96 6.60 3.22
C ASP A 27 4.94 7.14 2.17
N ILE A 28 4.39 7.77 1.12
CA ILE A 28 5.19 8.41 0.05
C ILE A 28 5.12 9.94 0.12
N SER A 29 4.68 10.50 1.25
CA SER A 29 4.67 11.95 1.44
C SER A 29 6.08 12.52 1.40
N GLU A 30 6.19 13.83 1.24
CA GLU A 30 7.47 14.56 1.19
C GLU A 30 8.31 14.32 -0.07
N LEU A 31 7.85 13.49 -1.00
CA LEU A 31 8.49 13.39 -2.31
C LEU A 31 8.05 14.54 -3.19
N ASN A 32 8.99 15.16 -3.92
CA ASN A 32 8.63 16.18 -4.90
C ASN A 32 8.03 15.51 -6.14
N ALA A 33 7.58 16.34 -7.10
CA ALA A 33 6.91 15.81 -8.30
C ALA A 33 7.84 14.91 -9.12
N GLU A 34 9.10 15.26 -9.23
CA GLU A 34 10.09 14.48 -9.97
C GLU A 34 10.32 13.11 -9.33
N ASP A 35 10.50 13.08 -8.00
CA ASP A 35 10.71 11.83 -7.26
C ASP A 35 9.46 10.96 -7.26
N THR A 36 8.28 11.58 -7.14
CA THR A 36 7.01 10.84 -7.22
C THR A 36 6.85 10.19 -8.59
N SER A 37 7.18 10.92 -9.67
CA SER A 37 7.14 10.37 -11.01
C SER A 37 8.13 9.22 -11.19
N ALA A 38 9.34 9.36 -10.64
CA ALA A 38 10.35 8.31 -10.69
C ALA A 38 9.86 7.05 -9.96
N LEU A 39 9.24 7.21 -8.80
CA LEU A 39 8.68 6.10 -8.05
C LEU A 39 7.59 5.38 -8.84
N ARG A 40 6.68 6.13 -9.47
CA ARG A 40 5.61 5.54 -10.27
C ARG A 40 6.15 4.78 -11.48
N ARG A 41 7.19 5.30 -12.12
CA ARG A 41 7.86 4.59 -13.23
C ARG A 41 8.49 3.28 -12.76
N LEU A 42 9.14 3.32 -11.60
CA LEU A 42 9.76 2.12 -11.03
C LEU A 42 8.69 1.08 -10.66
N CYS A 43 7.58 1.51 -10.08
CA CYS A 43 6.45 0.62 -9.77
C CYS A 43 5.95 -0.07 -11.04
N PHE A 44 5.76 0.69 -12.11
CA PHE A 44 5.31 0.13 -13.39
C PHE A 44 6.31 -0.90 -13.91
N LYS A 45 7.59 -0.57 -13.88
CA LYS A 45 8.66 -1.45 -14.35
C LYS A 45 8.72 -2.75 -13.54
N ARG A 46 8.45 -2.70 -12.25
CA ARG A 46 8.50 -3.86 -11.35
C ARG A 46 7.16 -4.56 -11.18
N GLU A 47 6.15 -4.15 -11.96
CA GLU A 47 4.81 -4.73 -11.91
C GLU A 47 4.15 -4.59 -10.53
N VAL A 48 4.38 -3.45 -9.89
CA VAL A 48 3.75 -3.07 -8.62
C VAL A 48 2.72 -2.00 -8.90
N THR A 49 1.51 -2.18 -8.40
CA THR A 49 0.44 -1.18 -8.51
C THR A 49 0.49 -0.29 -7.27
N LEU A 50 0.65 1.02 -7.47
CA LEU A 50 0.72 2.01 -6.39
C LEU A 50 -0.47 2.96 -6.48
N THR A 51 -1.23 3.07 -5.39
CA THR A 51 -2.40 3.95 -5.33
C THR A 51 -2.40 4.71 -4.01
N VAL A 52 -2.57 6.04 -4.07
CA VAL A 52 -2.78 6.85 -2.87
C VAL A 52 -4.25 6.70 -2.47
N VAL A 53 -4.50 6.42 -1.19
CA VAL A 53 -5.84 6.14 -0.70
C VAL A 53 -6.15 6.96 0.55
N LYS A 54 -7.44 7.17 0.80
CA LYS A 54 -7.92 7.77 2.05
C LYS A 54 -8.06 6.66 3.10
N ASN A 55 -7.56 6.92 4.31
CA ASN A 55 -7.56 5.93 5.38
C ASN A 55 -8.96 5.39 5.70
N THR A 56 -9.97 6.27 5.75
CA THR A 56 -11.33 5.85 6.06
C THR A 56 -11.91 4.90 5.00
N LEU A 57 -11.60 5.16 3.73
CA LEU A 57 -12.09 4.32 2.63
C LEU A 57 -11.36 2.98 2.60
N LEU A 58 -10.05 3.00 2.86
CA LEU A 58 -9.26 1.77 2.91
C LEU A 58 -9.71 0.88 4.07
N LYS A 59 -9.97 1.46 5.24
CA LYS A 59 -10.47 0.70 6.39
C LYS A 59 -11.81 0.04 6.08
N LYS A 60 -12.74 0.78 5.45
CA LYS A 60 -14.02 0.22 5.05
C LYS A 60 -13.85 -0.94 4.07
N ALA A 61 -12.93 -0.82 3.13
CA ALA A 61 -12.65 -1.88 2.17
C ALA A 61 -12.08 -3.12 2.88
N MET A 62 -11.19 -2.92 3.84
CA MET A 62 -10.62 -4.02 4.63
C MET A 62 -11.71 -4.75 5.43
N GLU A 63 -12.66 -4.01 5.99
CA GLU A 63 -13.77 -4.60 6.76
C GLU A 63 -14.70 -5.45 5.89
N GLN A 64 -14.74 -5.21 4.58
CA GLN A 64 -15.56 -5.96 3.64
C GLN A 64 -14.92 -7.25 3.17
N THR A 65 -13.64 -7.47 3.44
CA THR A 65 -12.95 -8.69 3.03
C THR A 65 -13.04 -9.76 4.12
N ASP A 66 -12.84 -11.02 3.74
CA ASP A 66 -12.78 -12.14 4.69
C ASP A 66 -11.40 -12.27 5.35
N LYS A 67 -10.46 -11.45 4.96
CA LYS A 67 -9.10 -11.48 5.51
C LYS A 67 -9.03 -10.82 6.87
N ASP A 68 -8.19 -11.35 7.76
CA ASP A 68 -7.95 -10.74 9.07
C ASP A 68 -6.93 -9.62 8.92
N LEU A 69 -7.42 -8.39 8.80
CA LEU A 69 -6.61 -7.20 8.58
C LEU A 69 -6.67 -6.24 9.77
N GLU A 70 -7.23 -6.66 10.88
CA GLU A 70 -7.43 -5.79 12.06
C GLU A 70 -6.14 -5.17 12.56
N ALA A 71 -5.03 -5.93 12.53
CA ALA A 71 -3.74 -5.43 12.97
C ALA A 71 -3.25 -4.23 12.15
N LEU A 72 -3.76 -4.05 10.93
CA LEU A 72 -3.37 -2.93 10.07
C LEU A 72 -4.18 -1.66 10.32
N TYR A 73 -5.28 -1.74 11.07
CA TYR A 73 -6.15 -0.58 11.28
C TYR A 73 -5.44 0.56 12.00
N ASP A 74 -4.56 0.25 12.94
CA ASP A 74 -3.88 1.28 13.75
C ASP A 74 -2.86 2.09 12.96
N ILE A 75 -2.40 1.58 11.83
CA ILE A 75 -1.43 2.30 10.98
C ILE A 75 -2.09 3.18 9.93
N LEU A 76 -3.41 3.19 9.84
CA LEU A 76 -4.15 4.00 8.87
C LEU A 76 -4.32 5.43 9.38
N LYS A 77 -3.18 6.13 9.52
CA LYS A 77 -3.10 7.52 9.99
C LYS A 77 -2.18 8.31 9.07
N GLY A 78 -2.51 9.57 8.84
CA GLY A 78 -1.69 10.41 7.97
C GLY A 78 -1.70 9.94 6.52
N PRO A 79 -0.72 10.36 5.71
CA PRO A 79 -0.66 9.97 4.30
C PRO A 79 -0.53 8.46 4.16
N THR A 80 -1.32 7.87 3.27
CA THR A 80 -1.36 6.42 3.07
C THR A 80 -1.43 6.09 1.59
N SER A 81 -0.58 5.15 1.17
CA SER A 81 -0.59 4.59 -0.17
C SER A 81 -0.58 3.07 -0.04
N ILE A 82 -1.21 2.38 -0.99
CA ILE A 82 -1.23 0.94 -1.00
C ILE A 82 -0.54 0.42 -2.27
N MET A 83 0.26 -0.63 -2.10
CA MET A 83 0.97 -1.29 -3.20
C MET A 83 0.51 -2.73 -3.31
N PHE A 84 0.14 -3.14 -4.51
CA PHE A 84 -0.21 -4.52 -4.81
C PHE A 84 0.81 -5.12 -5.77
N ALA A 85 1.15 -6.38 -5.57
CA ALA A 85 2.03 -7.12 -6.47
C ALA A 85 1.74 -8.62 -6.34
N GLU A 86 1.95 -9.38 -7.42
CA GLU A 86 1.81 -10.83 -7.37
C GLU A 86 2.94 -11.47 -6.57
N ALA A 87 4.17 -10.97 -6.75
CA ALA A 87 5.31 -11.44 -5.98
C ALA A 87 5.33 -10.77 -4.61
N GLY A 88 5.32 -11.53 -3.54
CA GLY A 88 5.19 -11.00 -2.18
C GLY A 88 6.32 -10.07 -1.76
N ASN A 89 7.53 -10.25 -2.32
CA ASN A 89 8.68 -9.42 -1.97
C ASN A 89 8.97 -8.28 -2.96
N ALA A 90 8.21 -8.16 -4.05
CA ALA A 90 8.45 -7.12 -5.05
C ALA A 90 8.35 -5.71 -4.49
N PRO A 91 7.30 -5.34 -3.73
CA PRO A 91 7.26 -4.00 -3.14
C PRO A 91 8.38 -3.73 -2.16
N ALA A 92 8.80 -4.71 -1.36
CA ALA A 92 9.89 -4.53 -0.42
C ALA A 92 11.20 -4.22 -1.14
N LYS A 93 11.49 -4.95 -2.20
CA LYS A 93 12.70 -4.71 -3.02
C LYS A 93 12.66 -3.34 -3.67
N LEU A 94 11.50 -2.94 -4.18
CA LEU A 94 11.29 -1.64 -4.80
C LEU A 94 11.55 -0.51 -3.80
N ILE A 95 11.00 -0.63 -2.61
CA ILE A 95 11.17 0.38 -1.56
C ILE A 95 12.64 0.49 -1.18
N LYS A 96 13.33 -0.62 -0.99
CA LYS A 96 14.77 -0.63 -0.67
C LYS A 96 15.59 0.02 -1.78
N GLU A 97 15.28 -0.29 -3.03
CA GLU A 97 15.98 0.28 -4.18
C GLU A 97 15.78 1.79 -4.24
N PHE A 98 14.55 2.25 -4.10
CA PHE A 98 14.23 3.68 -4.17
C PHE A 98 14.84 4.46 -3.00
N ARG A 99 14.91 3.85 -1.82
CA ARG A 99 15.45 4.51 -0.62
C ARG A 99 16.97 4.63 -0.62
N LYS A 100 17.66 4.11 -1.62
CA LYS A 100 19.09 4.39 -1.81
C LYS A 100 19.33 5.87 -2.13
N THR A 101 18.34 6.52 -2.73
CA THR A 101 18.46 7.94 -3.14
C THR A 101 17.36 8.83 -2.55
N SER A 102 16.44 8.27 -1.76
CA SER A 102 15.31 9.01 -1.19
C SER A 102 14.97 8.44 0.18
N GLU A 103 14.36 9.27 1.04
CA GLU A 103 13.91 8.83 2.38
C GLU A 103 12.56 8.13 2.37
N ARG A 104 11.84 8.19 1.25
CA ARG A 104 10.52 7.56 1.08
C ARG A 104 10.60 6.54 -0.05
N PRO A 105 9.66 5.58 -0.13
CA PRO A 105 8.53 5.32 0.77
C PRO A 105 8.97 4.76 2.13
N ILE A 106 8.19 5.04 3.17
CA ILE A 106 8.35 4.39 4.47
C ILE A 106 7.25 3.32 4.59
N LEU A 107 7.64 2.12 4.94
CA LEU A 107 6.69 1.02 5.11
C LEU A 107 5.91 1.20 6.41
N LYS A 108 4.58 1.27 6.31
CA LYS A 108 3.70 1.33 7.48
C LYS A 108 3.27 -0.06 7.92
N GLY A 109 2.99 -0.93 6.96
CA GLY A 109 2.62 -2.30 7.24
C GLY A 109 2.47 -3.10 5.95
N ALA A 110 2.37 -4.41 6.07
CA ALA A 110 2.22 -5.31 4.94
C ALA A 110 1.41 -6.53 5.31
N TYR A 111 0.76 -7.11 4.31
CA TYR A 111 0.05 -8.37 4.43
C TYR A 111 0.58 -9.29 3.33
N ILE A 112 1.24 -10.36 3.72
CA ILE A 112 1.92 -11.27 2.79
C ILE A 112 1.60 -12.71 3.20
N GLU A 113 0.94 -13.45 2.30
CA GLU A 113 0.60 -14.86 2.52
C GLU A 113 -0.07 -15.10 3.87
N GLU A 114 -1.08 -14.29 4.17
CA GLU A 114 -1.89 -14.36 5.39
C GLU A 114 -1.16 -13.93 6.67
N MET A 115 0.04 -13.35 6.54
CA MET A 115 0.78 -12.81 7.69
C MET A 115 0.86 -11.29 7.64
N THR A 116 0.73 -10.66 8.80
CA THR A 116 0.76 -9.21 8.93
C THR A 116 2.10 -8.76 9.49
N TYR A 117 2.69 -7.73 8.87
CA TYR A 117 3.96 -7.14 9.29
C TYR A 117 3.73 -5.65 9.54
N ILE A 118 4.18 -5.13 10.69
CA ILE A 118 3.97 -3.74 11.08
C ILE A 118 5.30 -3.03 11.23
N GLY A 119 5.44 -1.87 10.58
CA GLY A 119 6.60 -0.99 10.73
C GLY A 119 7.65 -1.15 9.64
N ASP A 120 8.45 -0.09 9.48
CA ASP A 120 9.47 -0.01 8.43
C ASP A 120 10.60 -1.02 8.62
N GLU A 121 10.87 -1.40 9.86
CA GLU A 121 11.89 -2.39 10.18
C GLU A 121 11.59 -3.78 9.61
N GLN A 122 10.37 -4.01 9.16
CA GLN A 122 9.97 -5.29 8.58
C GLN A 122 10.38 -5.43 7.11
N LEU A 123 11.04 -4.42 6.53
CA LEU A 123 11.47 -4.49 5.13
C LEU A 123 12.44 -5.63 4.82
N ASP A 124 13.12 -6.15 5.82
CA ASP A 124 14.14 -7.19 5.66
C ASP A 124 13.59 -8.63 5.75
N PHE A 125 12.29 -8.79 5.82
CA PHE A 125 11.69 -10.13 5.85
C PHE A 125 11.73 -10.84 4.50
#